data_0ca7a88c6c6d67acaf7a8daa6a1448b1
#
_entry.id   0ca7a88c6c6d67acaf7a8daa6a1448b1
#
_cell.length_a   1.000
_cell.length_b   1.000
_cell.length_c   1.000
_cell.angle_alpha   90.00
_cell.angle_beta   90.00
_cell.angle_gamma   90.00
#
_symmetry.space_group_name_H-M   'P 1'
#
loop_
_entity.id
_entity.type
_entity.pdbx_description
1 polymer ?
#
loop_
_entity_poly.entity_id
_entity_poly.type
_entity_poly.pdbx_seq_one_letter_code
_entity_poly.pdbx_strand_id
1 'polypeptide(L)' 'MDIVDMIVHVNETVPAERMNELEEVLRTDACVISACSSNPHLLMVTYNPACTTSGNLLNMVQAQGLHANLVGL' A
#
# COMPACT_ATOMS: atom_id res chain seq x y z
N MET A 1 -4.77 16.92 -12.15
CA MET A 1 -5.05 15.59 -11.54
C MET A 1 -4.53 15.59 -10.13
N ASP A 2 -5.38 15.27 -9.19
CA ASP A 2 -4.97 15.19 -7.79
C ASP A 2 -4.34 13.82 -7.54
N ILE A 3 -3.18 13.84 -6.92
CA ILE A 3 -2.46 12.63 -6.54
C ILE A 3 -2.18 12.74 -5.06
N VAL A 4 -2.46 11.69 -4.30
CA VAL A 4 -2.19 11.67 -2.88
C VAL A 4 -1.34 10.47 -2.51
N ASP A 5 -0.58 10.62 -1.44
CA ASP A 5 0.24 9.57 -0.87
C ASP A 5 -0.41 9.04 0.38
N MET A 6 -0.28 7.74 0.60
CA MET A 6 -0.63 7.12 1.87
C MET A 6 0.54 6.27 2.35
N ILE A 7 0.67 6.16 3.65
CA ILE A 7 1.67 5.28 4.26
C ILE A 7 0.94 4.18 5.02
N VAL A 8 1.29 2.94 4.73
CA VAL A 8 0.74 1.78 5.41
C VAL A 8 1.81 1.19 6.31
N HIS A 9 1.49 1.03 7.58
CA HIS A 9 2.33 0.33 8.53
C HIS A 9 1.87 -1.12 8.63
N VAL A 10 2.81 -2.06 8.43
CA VAL A 10 2.55 -3.49 8.55
C VAL A 10 3.21 -3.98 9.84
N ASN A 11 2.43 -4.63 10.69
CA ASN A 11 2.93 -5.11 11.99
C ASN A 11 3.97 -6.22 11.85
N GLU A 12 3.77 -7.11 10.88
CA GLU A 12 4.69 -8.21 10.63
C GLU A 12 5.96 -7.68 9.96
N THR A 13 7.09 -8.35 10.19
CA THR A 13 8.31 -8.10 9.42
C THR A 13 8.18 -8.82 8.09
N VAL A 14 7.99 -8.07 7.02
CA VAL A 14 7.74 -8.63 5.69
C VAL A 14 9.07 -8.83 4.97
N PRO A 15 9.40 -10.06 4.54
CA PRO A 15 10.60 -10.29 3.74
C PRO A 15 10.55 -9.50 2.42
N ALA A 16 11.71 -9.17 1.88
CA ALA A 16 11.80 -8.35 0.67
C ALA A 16 11.02 -8.93 -0.50
N GLU A 17 11.07 -10.25 -0.69
CA GLU A 17 10.34 -10.93 -1.75
C GLU A 17 8.83 -10.78 -1.59
N ARG A 18 8.36 -10.93 -0.37
CA ARG A 18 6.94 -10.78 -0.04
C ARG A 18 6.50 -9.33 -0.21
N MET A 19 7.37 -8.39 0.17
CA MET A 19 7.08 -6.97 0.00
C MET A 19 6.98 -6.60 -1.47
N ASN A 20 7.83 -7.18 -2.33
CA ASN A 20 7.76 -6.97 -3.77
C ASN A 20 6.43 -7.49 -4.35
N GLU A 21 5.96 -8.65 -3.90
CA GLU A 21 4.66 -9.18 -4.30
C GLU A 21 3.53 -8.25 -3.89
N LEU A 22 3.61 -7.72 -2.69
CA LEU A 22 2.62 -6.79 -2.17
C LEU A 22 2.57 -5.51 -2.99
N GLU A 23 3.73 -4.97 -3.34
CA GLU A 23 3.83 -3.79 -4.20
C GLU A 23 3.20 -4.07 -5.57
N GLU A 24 3.45 -5.25 -6.14
CA GLU A 24 2.88 -5.63 -7.44
C GLU A 24 1.37 -5.77 -7.37
N VAL A 25 0.85 -6.37 -6.31
CA VAL A 25 -0.60 -6.49 -6.10
C VAL A 25 -1.25 -5.10 -6.11
N LEU A 26 -0.65 -4.14 -5.42
CA LEU A 26 -1.17 -2.78 -5.42
C LEU A 26 -1.07 -2.12 -6.78
N ARG A 27 0.02 -2.35 -7.51
CA ARG A 27 0.21 -1.77 -8.86
C ARG A 27 -0.74 -2.35 -9.90
N THR A 28 -1.36 -3.50 -9.65
CA THR A 28 -2.39 -4.04 -10.57
C THR A 28 -3.65 -3.20 -10.57
N ASP A 29 -3.88 -2.42 -9.53
CA ASP A 29 -5.00 -1.48 -9.49
C ASP A 29 -4.67 -0.28 -10.39
N ALA A 30 -5.54 -0.03 -11.37
CA ALA A 30 -5.34 1.06 -12.33
C ALA A 30 -5.34 2.45 -11.66
N CYS A 31 -5.86 2.54 -10.45
CA CYS A 31 -5.92 3.79 -9.69
C CYS A 31 -4.64 4.08 -8.91
N VAL A 32 -3.73 3.10 -8.82
CA VAL A 32 -2.44 3.23 -8.14
C VAL A 32 -1.39 3.70 -9.13
N ILE A 33 -0.68 4.76 -8.77
CA ILE A 33 0.37 5.36 -9.59
C ILE A 33 1.70 4.73 -9.25
N SER A 34 1.99 4.55 -7.96
CA SER A 34 3.21 3.90 -7.51
C SER A 34 3.00 3.23 -6.16
N ALA A 35 3.78 2.21 -5.90
CA ALA A 35 3.83 1.54 -4.60
C ALA A 35 5.26 1.13 -4.35
N CYS A 36 5.82 1.54 -3.22
CA CYS A 36 7.18 1.18 -2.85
C CYS A 36 7.30 1.04 -1.32
N SER A 37 8.23 0.21 -0.89
CA SER A 37 8.52 0.01 0.52
C SER A 37 9.79 0.75 0.90
N SER A 38 9.78 1.41 2.07
CA SER A 38 10.98 2.06 2.61
C SER A 38 11.69 1.15 3.61
N ASN A 39 10.96 0.24 4.25
CA ASN A 39 11.52 -0.78 5.14
C ASN A 39 10.51 -1.94 5.27
N PRO A 40 10.83 -3.03 5.99
CA PRO A 40 9.92 -4.19 6.09
C PRO A 40 8.56 -3.92 6.72
N HIS A 41 8.37 -2.74 7.31
CA HIS A 41 7.13 -2.37 7.99
C HIS A 41 6.38 -1.21 7.34
N LEU A 42 6.99 -0.52 6.37
CA LEU A 42 6.38 0.67 5.78
C LEU A 42 6.24 0.56 4.27
N LEU A 43 5.05 0.82 3.80
CA LEU A 43 4.71 0.81 2.38
C LEU A 43 4.11 2.16 2.03
N MET A 44 4.68 2.84 1.04
CA MET A 44 4.15 4.10 0.53
C MET A 44 3.42 3.84 -0.79
N VAL A 45 2.19 4.33 -0.87
CA VAL A 45 1.36 4.18 -2.07
C VAL A 45 0.91 5.55 -2.53
N THR A 46 1.11 5.82 -3.80
CA THR A 46 0.62 7.04 -4.46
C THR A 46 -0.53 6.65 -5.37
N TYR A 47 -1.67 7.31 -5.23
CA TYR A 47 -2.86 6.92 -5.96
C TYR A 47 -3.72 8.13 -6.32
N ASN A 48 -4.68 7.90 -7.24
CA ASN A 48 -5.64 8.91 -7.63
C ASN A 48 -6.87 8.82 -6.72
N PRO A 49 -7.14 9.84 -5.88
CA PRO A 49 -8.25 9.78 -4.92
C PRO A 49 -9.63 9.88 -5.56
N ALA A 50 -9.71 10.28 -6.82
CA ALA A 50 -10.97 10.26 -7.56
C ALA A 50 -11.33 8.86 -8.03
N CYS A 51 -10.37 7.94 -8.02
CA CYS A 51 -10.49 6.60 -8.59
C CYS A 51 -10.62 5.53 -7.51
N THR A 52 -9.91 5.70 -6.40
CA THR A 52 -9.95 4.75 -5.28
C THR A 52 -9.80 5.49 -3.95
N THR A 53 -9.86 4.77 -2.86
CA THR A 53 -9.69 5.33 -1.51
C THR A 53 -8.57 4.64 -0.78
N SER A 54 -8.02 5.31 0.24
CA SER A 54 -7.01 4.70 1.11
C SER A 54 -7.54 3.45 1.81
N GLY A 55 -8.83 3.45 2.18
CA GLY A 55 -9.48 2.29 2.79
C GLY A 55 -9.50 1.08 1.86
N ASN A 56 -9.78 1.28 0.58
CA ASN A 56 -9.76 0.19 -0.40
C ASN A 56 -8.35 -0.39 -0.56
N LEU A 57 -7.35 0.47 -0.63
CA LEU A 57 -5.97 0.03 -0.78
C LEU A 57 -5.47 -0.67 0.49
N LEU A 58 -5.85 -0.18 1.66
CA LEU A 58 -5.53 -0.84 2.92
C LEU A 58 -6.16 -2.23 2.97
N ASN A 59 -7.40 -2.38 2.51
CA ASN A 59 -8.06 -3.68 2.45
C ASN A 59 -7.30 -4.65 1.54
N MET A 60 -6.74 -4.17 0.44
CA MET A 60 -5.94 -5.02 -0.44
C MET A 60 -4.70 -5.56 0.28
N VAL A 61 -4.05 -4.74 1.09
CA VAL A 61 -2.91 -5.17 1.90
C VAL A 61 -3.34 -6.19 2.95
N GLN A 62 -4.43 -5.91 3.66
CA GLN A 62 -4.95 -6.80 4.70
C GLN A 62 -5.40 -8.15 4.11
N ALA A 63 -5.92 -8.14 2.90
CA ALA A 63 -6.33 -9.35 2.20
C ALA A 63 -5.16 -10.32 1.93
N GLN A 64 -3.92 -9.83 2.01
CA GLN A 64 -2.73 -10.67 1.88
C GLN A 64 -2.37 -11.38 3.19
N GLY A 65 -3.22 -11.28 4.20
CA GLY A 65 -2.98 -11.92 5.51
C GLY A 65 -2.12 -11.11 6.45
N LEU A 66 -1.98 -9.81 6.20
CA LEU A 66 -1.14 -8.93 6.99
C LEU A 66 -1.96 -8.04 7.92
N HIS A 67 -1.41 -7.74 9.09
CA HIS A 67 -1.99 -6.76 10.00
C HIS A 67 -1.41 -5.39 9.66
N ALA A 68 -2.23 -4.56 9.05
CA ALA A 68 -1.78 -3.28 8.52
C ALA A 68 -2.72 -2.15 8.94
N ASN A 69 -2.15 -0.96 9.11
CA ASN A 69 -2.88 0.25 9.47
C ASN A 69 -2.33 1.42 8.66
N LEU A 70 -3.19 2.42 8.47
CA LEU A 70 -2.74 3.68 7.90
C LEU A 70 -1.97 4.47 8.94
N VAL A 71 -0.86 5.06 8.51
CA VAL A 71 -0.09 5.99 9.34
C VAL A 71 -0.66 7.38 9.11
N GLY A 72 -1.10 8.03 10.18
CA GLY A 72 -1.60 9.40 10.09
C GLY A 72 -0.47 10.37 9.71
N LEU A 73 -0.82 11.32 8.88
CA LEU A 73 0.09 12.39 8.48
C LEU A 73 -0.27 13.67 9.22
#